data_c7f26728bbe01a7a41f2f8b1878d5a18
#
_entry.id   c7f26728bbe01a7a41f2f8b1878d5a18
#
_cell.length_a   1.000
_cell.length_b   1.000
_cell.length_c   1.000
_cell.angle_alpha   90.00
_cell.angle_beta   90.00
_cell.angle_gamma   90.00
#
_symmetry.space_group_name_H-M   'P 1'
#
loop_
_entity.id
_entity.type
_entity.pdbx_description
1 polymer ?
#
loop_
_entity_poly.entity_id
_entity_poly.type
_entity_poly.pdbx_seq_one_letter_code
_entity_poly.pdbx_strand_id
1 'polypeptide(L)'
;LVGFTSQGFADLLRPNLTAQEVVMTAKHGALEPWWHDYTEKDRAKAQLELERIGIGALSLQAFGTLSSGERQRVLIARSMMSDPGLVLLDEPAAGLDLPARENLLEGLALVSQDPSAPPIVLVTHHVEEIPVGFTHVLFLSEGSIVAAGEIQEILNDKNLSITFGMQLKLHKSGGRWSATTT
;
A
#
# COMPACT_ATOMS: atom_id res chain seq x y z
N LEU A 1 1.59 14.34 -10.08
CA LEU A 1 1.74 14.17 -8.64
C LEU A 1 1.93 12.69 -8.36
N VAL A 2 2.81 12.31 -7.42
CA VAL A 2 3.01 10.93 -6.96
C VAL A 2 2.59 10.86 -5.50
N GLY A 3 1.69 9.94 -5.17
CA GLY A 3 1.38 9.57 -3.80
C GLY A 3 2.48 8.65 -3.28
N PHE A 4 2.99 8.92 -2.08
CA PHE A 4 4.06 8.12 -1.49
C PHE A 4 3.79 7.85 -0.02
N THR A 5 4.07 6.63 0.41
CA THR A 5 4.15 6.28 1.83
C THR A 5 5.29 5.29 2.07
N SER A 6 5.94 5.42 3.21
CA SER A 6 7.01 4.55 3.68
C SER A 6 6.90 4.32 5.18
N GLN A 7 7.69 3.38 5.69
CA GLN A 7 7.85 3.21 7.14
C GLN A 7 8.31 4.51 7.81
N GLY A 8 7.83 4.76 9.00
CA GLY A 8 8.20 5.94 9.80
C GLY A 8 7.38 7.21 9.51
N PHE A 9 6.61 7.28 8.42
CA PHE A 9 5.75 8.43 8.19
C PHE A 9 4.66 8.55 9.28
N ALA A 10 4.19 7.42 9.82
CA ALA A 10 3.22 7.40 10.92
C ALA A 10 3.68 8.17 12.17
N ASP A 11 4.98 8.11 12.46
CA ASP A 11 5.57 8.74 13.65
C ASP A 11 5.62 10.27 13.59
N LEU A 12 5.46 10.83 12.39
CA LEU A 12 5.40 12.28 12.16
C LEU A 12 4.00 12.85 12.41
N LEU A 13 2.98 12.00 12.46
CA LEU A 13 1.59 12.40 12.58
C LEU A 13 1.16 12.44 14.06
N ARG A 14 0.30 13.42 14.38
CA ARG A 14 -0.21 13.54 15.76
C ARG A 14 -1.21 12.43 16.07
N PRO A 15 -1.07 11.75 17.22
CA PRO A 15 -1.91 10.60 17.57
C PRO A 15 -3.37 10.95 17.87
N ASN A 16 -3.66 12.23 18.16
CA ASN A 16 -5.02 12.71 18.46
C ASN A 16 -5.84 13.10 17.22
N LEU A 17 -5.23 13.17 16.04
CA LEU A 17 -5.96 13.39 14.80
C LEU A 17 -6.82 12.16 14.47
N THR A 18 -8.01 12.38 13.93
CA THR A 18 -8.82 11.28 13.39
C THR A 18 -8.19 10.73 12.11
N ALA A 19 -8.51 9.50 11.74
CA ALA A 19 -8.06 8.91 10.48
C ALA A 19 -8.43 9.79 9.28
N GLN A 20 -9.64 10.36 9.26
CA GLN A 20 -10.09 11.28 8.22
C GLN A 20 -9.26 12.56 8.18
N GLU A 21 -8.94 13.17 9.32
CA GLU A 21 -8.07 14.36 9.38
C GLU A 21 -6.68 14.04 8.85
N VAL A 22 -6.10 12.89 9.22
CA VAL A 22 -4.80 12.45 8.69
C VAL A 22 -4.85 12.37 7.16
N VAL A 23 -5.90 11.78 6.57
CA VAL A 23 -6.04 11.69 5.11
C VAL A 23 -6.14 13.09 4.50
N MET A 24 -6.98 13.96 5.05
CA MET A 24 -7.17 15.33 4.56
C MET A 24 -5.88 16.16 4.52
N THR A 25 -4.95 15.96 5.46
CA THR A 25 -3.69 16.73 5.50
C THR A 25 -2.87 16.61 4.22
N ALA A 26 -3.02 15.53 3.46
CA ALA A 26 -2.31 15.32 2.19
C ALA A 26 -2.66 16.37 1.12
N LYS A 27 -3.87 16.94 1.13
CA LYS A 27 -4.29 17.99 0.19
C LYS A 27 -3.31 19.14 0.13
N HIS A 28 -2.70 19.50 1.24
CA HIS A 28 -1.77 20.62 1.37
C HIS A 28 -0.33 20.17 1.67
N GLY A 29 -0.05 18.86 1.62
CA GLY A 29 1.25 18.30 2.01
C GLY A 29 1.60 18.53 3.49
N ALA A 30 0.58 18.75 4.34
CA ALA A 30 0.74 19.09 5.74
C ALA A 30 0.78 17.82 6.63
N LEU A 31 1.26 17.97 7.86
CA LEU A 31 1.18 16.94 8.91
C LEU A 31 0.03 17.20 9.89
N GLU A 32 -0.53 18.43 9.85
CA GLU A 32 -1.56 18.92 10.76
C GLU A 32 -2.62 19.73 10.00
N PRO A 33 -3.91 19.61 10.37
CA PRO A 33 -4.99 20.28 9.63
C PRO A 33 -5.18 21.76 9.97
N TRP A 34 -4.63 22.27 11.06
CA TRP A 34 -5.05 23.53 11.72
C TRP A 34 -4.77 24.83 10.95
N TRP A 35 -3.85 24.78 10.01
CA TRP A 35 -3.46 25.96 9.23
C TRP A 35 -4.18 26.06 7.88
N HIS A 36 -5.09 25.13 7.60
CA HIS A 36 -5.75 25.00 6.31
C HIS A 36 -7.25 24.82 6.48
N ASP A 37 -8.02 25.43 5.58
CA ASP A 37 -9.46 25.22 5.50
C ASP A 37 -9.77 23.97 4.67
N TYR A 38 -10.55 23.07 5.27
CA TYR A 38 -11.05 21.87 4.63
C TYR A 38 -12.55 21.96 4.43
N THR A 39 -12.99 21.73 3.19
CA THR A 39 -14.40 21.76 2.80
C THR A 39 -15.08 20.43 3.09
N GLU A 40 -16.41 20.39 3.02
CA GLU A 40 -17.17 19.12 3.07
C GLU A 40 -16.79 18.17 1.91
N LYS A 41 -16.39 18.69 0.74
CA LYS A 41 -15.87 17.87 -0.36
C LYS A 41 -14.56 17.19 0.01
N ASP A 42 -13.69 17.84 0.74
CA ASP A 42 -12.43 17.25 1.21
C ASP A 42 -12.69 16.16 2.24
N ARG A 43 -13.66 16.35 3.13
CA ARG A 43 -14.09 15.33 4.11
C ARG A 43 -14.69 14.11 3.41
N ALA A 44 -15.60 14.34 2.46
CA ALA A 44 -16.22 13.26 1.68
C ALA A 44 -15.18 12.47 0.88
N LYS A 45 -14.19 13.17 0.30
CA LYS A 45 -13.10 12.52 -0.41
C LYS A 45 -12.22 11.69 0.53
N ALA A 46 -11.81 12.22 1.67
CA ALA A 46 -11.03 11.48 2.66
C ALA A 46 -11.77 10.23 3.14
N GLN A 47 -13.11 10.34 3.34
CA GLN A 47 -13.95 9.19 3.67
C GLN A 47 -13.94 8.13 2.55
N LEU A 48 -14.07 8.56 1.30
CA LEU A 48 -14.02 7.66 0.14
C LEU A 48 -12.68 6.92 0.05
N GLU A 49 -11.55 7.60 0.26
CA GLU A 49 -10.24 6.94 0.21
C GLU A 49 -10.04 5.93 1.36
N LEU A 50 -10.60 6.21 2.55
CA LEU A 50 -10.63 5.24 3.65
C LEU A 50 -11.52 4.03 3.35
N GLU A 51 -12.66 4.24 2.68
CA GLU A 51 -13.56 3.16 2.25
C GLU A 51 -12.90 2.26 1.19
N ARG A 52 -12.19 2.84 0.22
CA ARG A 52 -11.46 2.12 -0.83
C ARG A 52 -10.47 1.10 -0.26
N ILE A 53 -9.76 1.45 0.81
CA ILE A 53 -8.79 0.57 1.47
C ILE A 53 -9.42 -0.28 2.60
N GLY A 54 -10.75 -0.26 2.73
CA GLY A 54 -11.51 -1.12 3.64
C GLY A 54 -11.51 -0.71 5.11
N ILE A 55 -11.29 0.59 5.43
CA ILE A 55 -11.29 1.10 6.82
C ILE A 55 -12.18 2.33 7.04
N GLY A 56 -13.16 2.58 6.16
CA GLY A 56 -14.06 3.72 6.26
C GLY A 56 -14.80 3.84 7.61
N ALA A 57 -15.11 2.71 8.25
CA ALA A 57 -15.75 2.68 9.56
C ALA A 57 -14.89 3.29 10.69
N LEU A 58 -13.57 3.42 10.49
CA LEU A 58 -12.62 3.95 11.48
C LEU A 58 -12.30 5.44 11.24
N SER A 59 -12.99 6.11 10.31
CA SER A 59 -12.68 7.47 9.86
C SER A 59 -12.61 8.51 11.00
N LEU A 60 -13.47 8.38 12.00
CA LEU A 60 -13.53 9.28 13.15
C LEU A 60 -12.70 8.81 14.36
N GLN A 61 -12.05 7.66 14.25
CA GLN A 61 -11.20 7.13 15.32
C GLN A 61 -9.86 7.87 15.35
N ALA A 62 -9.34 8.14 16.56
CA ALA A 62 -8.04 8.78 16.73
C ALA A 62 -6.91 7.88 16.21
N PHE A 63 -6.04 8.44 15.36
CA PHE A 63 -4.96 7.72 14.67
C PHE A 63 -4.04 6.96 15.66
N GLY A 64 -3.75 7.55 16.82
CA GLY A 64 -2.94 6.92 17.84
C GLY A 64 -3.55 5.68 18.49
N THR A 65 -4.87 5.48 18.39
CA THR A 65 -5.58 4.31 18.94
C THR A 65 -5.71 3.16 17.92
N LEU A 66 -5.37 3.41 16.66
CA LEU A 66 -5.38 2.42 15.60
C LEU A 66 -4.22 1.43 15.76
N SER A 67 -4.44 0.18 15.37
CA SER A 67 -3.39 -0.82 15.23
C SER A 67 -2.38 -0.42 14.14
N SER A 68 -1.22 -1.05 14.10
CA SER A 68 -0.18 -0.78 13.08
C SER A 68 -0.70 -0.97 11.65
N GLY A 69 -1.46 -2.05 11.40
CA GLY A 69 -2.05 -2.31 10.09
C GLY A 69 -3.17 -1.33 9.71
N GLU A 70 -3.97 -0.86 10.67
CA GLU A 70 -4.96 0.19 10.42
C GLU A 70 -4.31 1.52 10.13
N ARG A 71 -3.26 1.91 10.88
CA ARG A 71 -2.47 3.12 10.58
C ARG A 71 -1.88 3.06 9.19
N GLN A 72 -1.31 1.93 8.80
CA GLN A 72 -0.74 1.75 7.46
C GLN A 72 -1.79 1.95 6.36
N ARG A 73 -2.99 1.41 6.53
CA ARG A 73 -4.10 1.64 5.58
C ARG A 73 -4.55 3.10 5.54
N VAL A 74 -4.57 3.81 6.68
CA VAL A 74 -4.82 5.26 6.70
C VAL A 74 -3.75 6.02 5.91
N LEU A 75 -2.47 5.66 6.02
CA LEU A 75 -1.39 6.29 5.25
C LEU A 75 -1.51 6.03 3.74
N ILE A 76 -1.97 4.85 3.35
CA ILE A 76 -2.25 4.54 1.94
C ILE A 76 -3.43 5.38 1.44
N ALA A 77 -4.54 5.47 2.18
CA ALA A 77 -5.65 6.36 1.87
C ALA A 77 -5.18 7.83 1.74
N ARG A 78 -4.30 8.26 2.65
CA ARG A 78 -3.70 9.59 2.62
C ARG A 78 -2.91 9.83 1.33
N SER A 79 -2.17 8.84 0.84
CA SER A 79 -1.37 8.97 -0.39
C SER A 79 -2.24 9.14 -1.65
N MET A 80 -3.51 8.75 -1.62
CA MET A 80 -4.48 8.89 -2.70
C MET A 80 -5.27 10.21 -2.67
N MET A 81 -5.28 10.92 -1.54
CA MET A 81 -6.13 12.10 -1.31
C MET A 81 -5.96 13.22 -2.35
N SER A 82 -4.78 13.40 -2.91
CA SER A 82 -4.45 14.49 -3.84
C SER A 82 -4.57 14.11 -5.32
N ASP A 83 -5.34 13.08 -5.66
CA ASP A 83 -5.50 12.54 -7.02
C ASP A 83 -4.15 12.32 -7.73
N PRO A 84 -3.26 11.51 -7.17
CA PRO A 84 -1.97 11.27 -7.79
C PRO A 84 -2.13 10.48 -9.09
N GLY A 85 -1.22 10.70 -10.06
CA GLY A 85 -1.15 9.88 -11.27
C GLY A 85 -0.53 8.50 -11.00
N LEU A 86 0.07 8.29 -9.82
CA LEU A 86 0.72 7.05 -9.39
C LEU A 86 0.82 7.05 -7.86
N VAL A 87 0.62 5.90 -7.24
CA VAL A 87 0.93 5.66 -5.82
C VAL A 87 2.12 4.72 -5.72
N LEU A 88 3.13 5.11 -4.97
CA LEU A 88 4.31 4.30 -4.66
C LEU A 88 4.29 3.89 -3.19
N LEU A 89 4.26 2.59 -2.95
CA LEU A 89 4.27 1.98 -1.63
C LEU A 89 5.59 1.23 -1.43
N ASP A 90 6.40 1.70 -0.49
CA ASP A 90 7.70 1.10 -0.19
C ASP A 90 7.59 0.27 1.09
N GLU A 91 7.63 -1.07 0.91
CA GLU A 91 7.50 -2.09 1.96
C GLU A 91 6.32 -1.84 2.93
N PRO A 92 5.09 -1.64 2.44
CA PRO A 92 3.97 -1.20 3.30
C PRO A 92 3.53 -2.25 4.32
N ALA A 93 3.90 -3.50 4.14
CA ALA A 93 3.57 -4.60 5.07
C ALA A 93 4.68 -4.90 6.08
N ALA A 94 5.82 -4.21 6.00
CA ALA A 94 6.94 -4.50 6.89
C ALA A 94 6.59 -4.23 8.36
N GLY A 95 6.94 -5.17 9.23
CA GLY A 95 6.66 -5.10 10.68
C GLY A 95 5.20 -5.36 11.07
N LEU A 96 4.33 -5.72 10.14
CA LEU A 96 2.97 -6.14 10.45
C LEU A 96 2.93 -7.63 10.83
N ASP A 97 2.05 -7.96 11.77
CA ASP A 97 1.70 -9.36 12.03
C ASP A 97 0.88 -9.94 10.86
N LEU A 98 0.69 -11.26 10.86
CA LEU A 98 0.00 -11.94 9.77
C LEU A 98 -1.43 -11.41 9.52
N PRO A 99 -2.31 -11.24 10.51
CA PRO A 99 -3.64 -10.68 10.28
C PRO A 99 -3.61 -9.26 9.71
N ALA A 100 -2.75 -8.38 10.22
CA ALA A 100 -2.64 -7.01 9.74
C ALA A 100 -2.12 -6.94 8.30
N ARG A 101 -1.14 -7.80 7.95
CA ARG A 101 -0.64 -7.93 6.58
C ARG A 101 -1.74 -8.40 5.63
N GLU A 102 -2.47 -9.46 5.98
CA GLU A 102 -3.54 -9.96 5.11
C GLU A 102 -4.63 -8.92 4.89
N ASN A 103 -5.09 -8.23 5.93
CA ASN A 103 -6.04 -7.13 5.81
C ASN A 103 -5.54 -5.98 4.92
N LEU A 104 -4.22 -5.68 4.97
CA LEU A 104 -3.61 -4.69 4.09
C LEU A 104 -3.66 -5.14 2.63
N LEU A 105 -3.29 -6.39 2.35
CA LEU A 105 -3.26 -6.94 1.00
C LEU A 105 -4.67 -7.06 0.40
N GLU A 106 -5.68 -7.40 1.21
CA GLU A 106 -7.09 -7.34 0.81
C GLU A 106 -7.52 -5.92 0.44
N GLY A 107 -7.15 -4.92 1.26
CA GLY A 107 -7.41 -3.52 0.94
C GLY A 107 -6.76 -3.08 -0.37
N LEU A 108 -5.50 -3.45 -0.60
CA LEU A 108 -4.81 -3.15 -1.86
C LEU A 108 -5.45 -3.87 -3.07
N ALA A 109 -5.94 -5.08 -2.87
CA ALA A 109 -6.69 -5.82 -3.90
C ALA A 109 -8.01 -5.11 -4.26
N LEU A 110 -8.72 -4.54 -3.28
CA LEU A 110 -9.92 -3.73 -3.53
C LEU A 110 -9.57 -2.47 -4.35
N VAL A 111 -8.54 -1.74 -3.96
CA VAL A 111 -8.08 -0.55 -4.71
C VAL A 111 -7.69 -0.91 -6.13
N SER A 112 -7.00 -2.03 -6.36
CA SER A 112 -6.56 -2.46 -7.70
C SER A 112 -7.73 -2.80 -8.65
N GLN A 113 -8.90 -3.09 -8.12
CA GLN A 113 -10.12 -3.39 -8.88
C GLN A 113 -10.98 -2.14 -9.16
N ASP A 114 -10.70 -1.01 -8.54
CA ASP A 114 -11.41 0.24 -8.79
C ASP A 114 -10.78 0.99 -9.99
N PRO A 115 -11.48 1.09 -11.13
CA PRO A 115 -10.95 1.77 -12.31
C PRO A 115 -10.68 3.27 -12.10
N SER A 116 -11.24 3.86 -11.05
CA SER A 116 -11.04 5.28 -10.70
C SER A 116 -9.86 5.49 -9.76
N ALA A 117 -9.30 4.41 -9.21
CA ALA A 117 -8.11 4.49 -8.36
C ALA A 117 -6.85 4.72 -9.20
N PRO A 118 -5.84 5.41 -8.65
CA PRO A 118 -4.57 5.58 -9.33
C PRO A 118 -3.83 4.22 -9.43
N PRO A 119 -3.00 4.01 -10.46
CA PRO A 119 -2.13 2.84 -10.51
C PRO A 119 -1.19 2.81 -9.30
N ILE A 120 -0.93 1.59 -8.81
CA ILE A 120 -0.10 1.36 -7.63
C ILE A 120 1.18 0.63 -8.04
N VAL A 121 2.32 1.13 -7.57
CA VAL A 121 3.60 0.42 -7.55
C VAL A 121 3.89 0.01 -6.11
N LEU A 122 3.97 -1.29 -5.88
CA LEU A 122 4.33 -1.89 -4.60
C LEU A 122 5.77 -2.38 -4.67
N VAL A 123 6.62 -1.87 -3.80
CA VAL A 123 7.98 -2.39 -3.59
C VAL A 123 7.94 -3.33 -2.40
N THR A 124 8.39 -4.55 -2.59
CA THR A 124 8.51 -5.57 -1.54
C THR A 124 9.60 -6.59 -1.91
N HIS A 125 10.16 -7.24 -0.91
CA HIS A 125 11.06 -8.37 -1.06
C HIS A 125 10.38 -9.72 -0.71
N HIS A 126 9.06 -9.71 -0.52
CA HIS A 126 8.25 -10.89 -0.20
C HIS A 126 7.21 -11.17 -1.30
N VAL A 127 7.28 -12.33 -1.95
CA VAL A 127 6.31 -12.72 -2.97
C VAL A 127 4.89 -12.92 -2.38
N GLU A 128 4.81 -13.24 -1.10
CA GLU A 128 3.57 -13.39 -0.34
C GLU A 128 2.80 -12.06 -0.19
N GLU A 129 3.49 -10.95 -0.37
CA GLU A 129 2.91 -9.61 -0.26
C GLU A 129 2.36 -9.06 -1.58
N ILE A 130 2.38 -9.85 -2.65
CA ILE A 130 1.78 -9.46 -3.91
C ILE A 130 0.25 -9.59 -3.81
N PRO A 131 -0.51 -8.47 -3.87
CA PRO A 131 -1.97 -8.53 -3.77
C PRO A 131 -2.59 -9.17 -5.02
N VAL A 132 -3.77 -9.75 -4.85
CA VAL A 132 -4.58 -10.18 -5.99
C VAL A 132 -4.97 -8.96 -6.83
N GLY A 133 -4.88 -9.07 -8.16
CA GLY A 133 -5.20 -7.96 -9.08
C GLY A 133 -3.99 -7.18 -9.60
N PHE A 134 -2.80 -7.36 -9.01
CA PHE A 134 -1.57 -6.81 -9.58
C PHE A 134 -1.21 -7.53 -10.86
N THR A 135 -0.89 -6.79 -11.90
CA THR A 135 -0.79 -7.28 -13.28
C THR A 135 0.66 -7.42 -13.78
N HIS A 136 1.58 -6.63 -13.25
CA HIS A 136 2.96 -6.58 -13.70
C HIS A 136 3.93 -6.75 -12.55
N VAL A 137 5.14 -7.21 -12.87
CA VAL A 137 6.26 -7.32 -11.94
C VAL A 137 7.54 -6.82 -12.58
N LEU A 138 8.38 -6.19 -11.78
CA LEU A 138 9.74 -5.81 -12.11
C LEU A 138 10.68 -6.41 -11.07
N PHE A 139 11.62 -7.24 -11.51
CA PHE A 139 12.69 -7.78 -10.69
C PHE A 139 13.95 -6.93 -10.80
N LEU A 140 14.48 -6.51 -9.65
CA LEU A 140 15.71 -5.75 -9.54
C LEU A 140 16.74 -6.54 -8.72
N SER A 141 17.97 -6.62 -9.20
CA SER A 141 19.10 -7.18 -8.46
C SER A 141 20.38 -6.42 -8.82
N GLU A 142 21.20 -6.09 -7.83
CA GLU A 142 22.46 -5.39 -7.99
C GLU A 142 22.38 -4.12 -8.87
N GLY A 143 21.28 -3.36 -8.71
CA GLY A 143 21.04 -2.12 -9.46
C GLY A 143 20.63 -2.31 -10.92
N SER A 144 20.34 -3.55 -11.34
CA SER A 144 19.96 -3.90 -12.73
C SER A 144 18.60 -4.59 -12.77
N ILE A 145 17.90 -4.40 -13.90
CA ILE A 145 16.64 -5.10 -14.17
C ILE A 145 16.97 -6.55 -14.58
N VAL A 146 16.47 -7.51 -13.81
CA VAL A 146 16.56 -8.94 -14.13
C VAL A 146 15.48 -9.33 -15.12
N ALA A 147 14.23 -8.91 -14.87
CA ALA A 147 13.08 -9.16 -15.74
C ALA A 147 11.96 -8.16 -15.41
N ALA A 148 11.11 -7.87 -16.41
CA ALA A 148 9.93 -7.03 -16.25
C ALA A 148 8.83 -7.44 -17.22
N GLY A 149 7.56 -7.34 -16.81
CA GLY A 149 6.41 -7.65 -17.67
C GLY A 149 5.22 -8.18 -16.91
N GLU A 150 4.33 -8.85 -17.60
CA GLU A 150 3.13 -9.44 -17.00
C GLU A 150 3.50 -10.47 -15.92
N ILE A 151 2.80 -10.38 -14.78
CA ILE A 151 3.13 -11.20 -13.61
C ILE A 151 3.04 -12.71 -13.89
N GLN A 152 2.11 -13.12 -14.76
CA GLN A 152 1.91 -14.54 -15.09
C GLN A 152 3.08 -15.14 -15.90
N GLU A 153 3.81 -14.30 -16.63
CA GLU A 153 4.94 -14.71 -17.46
C GLU A 153 6.27 -14.55 -16.73
N ILE A 154 6.42 -13.43 -16.04
CA ILE A 154 7.70 -13.00 -15.49
C ILE A 154 7.94 -13.55 -14.07
N LEU A 155 6.90 -13.72 -13.24
CA LEU A 155 7.02 -14.27 -11.91
C LEU A 155 7.11 -15.81 -11.98
N ASN A 156 8.34 -16.32 -12.00
CA ASN A 156 8.66 -17.73 -12.09
C ASN A 156 9.90 -18.12 -11.27
N ASP A 157 10.12 -19.42 -11.08
CA ASP A 157 11.22 -19.99 -10.28
C ASP A 157 12.59 -19.43 -10.72
N LYS A 158 12.82 -19.32 -12.04
CA LYS A 158 14.11 -18.88 -12.61
C LYS A 158 14.39 -17.41 -12.25
N ASN A 159 13.48 -16.50 -12.57
CA ASN A 159 13.68 -15.08 -12.35
C ASN A 159 13.76 -14.77 -10.85
N LEU A 160 12.94 -15.45 -10.04
CA LEU A 160 12.98 -15.33 -8.59
C LEU A 160 14.34 -15.78 -8.04
N SER A 161 14.82 -16.98 -8.47
CA SER A 161 16.11 -17.52 -8.02
C SER A 161 17.30 -16.61 -8.41
N ILE A 162 17.28 -16.05 -9.61
CA ILE A 162 18.32 -15.08 -10.04
C ILE A 162 18.29 -13.84 -9.17
N THR A 163 17.10 -13.30 -8.91
CA THR A 163 16.94 -12.05 -8.15
C THR A 163 17.44 -12.18 -6.72
N PHE A 164 17.15 -13.31 -6.07
CA PHE A 164 17.52 -13.56 -4.67
C PHE A 164 18.86 -14.30 -4.49
N GLY A 165 19.49 -14.74 -5.58
CA GLY A 165 20.79 -15.44 -5.51
C GLY A 165 20.75 -16.83 -4.88
N MET A 166 19.57 -17.46 -4.85
CA MET A 166 19.37 -18.81 -4.27
C MET A 166 18.31 -19.60 -5.04
N GLN A 167 18.35 -20.93 -4.91
CA GLN A 167 17.34 -21.80 -5.55
C GLN A 167 15.99 -21.66 -4.84
N LEU A 168 14.99 -21.15 -5.54
CA LEU A 168 13.65 -20.93 -5.03
C LEU A 168 12.61 -21.62 -5.92
N LYS A 169 11.60 -22.17 -5.26
CA LYS A 169 10.40 -22.74 -5.89
C LYS A 169 9.21 -21.84 -5.58
N LEU A 170 8.56 -21.37 -6.62
CA LEU A 170 7.36 -20.55 -6.53
C LEU A 170 6.11 -21.44 -6.48
N HIS A 171 5.18 -21.09 -5.62
CA HIS A 171 3.87 -21.72 -5.49
C HIS A 171 2.77 -20.70 -5.66
N LYS A 172 1.63 -21.13 -6.23
CA LYS A 172 0.43 -20.31 -6.34
C LYS A 172 -0.77 -21.08 -5.80
N SER A 173 -1.47 -20.49 -4.84
CA SER A 173 -2.67 -21.08 -4.24
C SER A 173 -3.68 -19.97 -3.93
N GLY A 174 -4.96 -20.16 -4.30
CA GLY A 174 -6.01 -19.16 -4.06
C GLY A 174 -5.75 -17.78 -4.67
N GLY A 175 -4.97 -17.72 -5.77
CA GLY A 175 -4.56 -16.43 -6.38
C GLY A 175 -3.37 -15.77 -5.70
N ARG A 176 -2.85 -16.30 -4.60
CA ARG A 176 -1.71 -15.80 -3.82
C ARG A 176 -0.44 -16.59 -4.16
N TRP A 177 0.67 -15.88 -4.06
CA TRP A 177 2.01 -16.44 -4.30
C TRP A 177 2.72 -16.77 -2.99
N SER A 178 3.60 -17.75 -3.03
CA SER A 178 4.54 -18.06 -1.95
C SER A 178 5.80 -18.69 -2.54
N ALA A 179 6.92 -18.61 -1.82
CA ALA A 179 8.17 -19.20 -2.25
C ALA A 179 8.79 -20.06 -1.15
N THR A 180 9.45 -21.16 -1.55
CA THR A 180 10.23 -22.02 -0.65
C THR A 180 11.61 -22.28 -1.24
N THR A 181 12.59 -22.50 -0.39
CA THR A 181 13.90 -23.05 -0.81
C THR A 181 13.76 -24.50 -1.24
N THR A 182 14.50 -24.92 -2.26
CA THR A 182 14.58 -26.32 -2.73
C THR A 182 15.77 -27.02 -2.10
#